data_363297ef0619811c7903a65d55603743
#
_entry.id   363297ef0619811c7903a65d55603743
#
_cell.length_a   1.000
_cell.length_b   1.000
_cell.length_c   1.000
_cell.angle_alpha   90.00
_cell.angle_beta   90.00
_cell.angle_gamma   90.00
#
_symmetry.space_group_name_H-M   'P 1'
#
loop_
_entity.id
_entity.type
_entity.pdbx_description
1 polymer ?
#
loop_
_entity_poly.entity_id
_entity_poly.type
_entity_poly.pdbx_seq_one_letter_code
_entity_poly.pdbx_strand_id
1 'polypeptide(L)'
;EFRRVLFRSNTLYSGRRANAVDHLQSAMENGYNPISAQCQVIIGDGLKGTDCREIPLNGEYCAAPKIGTAIADADIIISMNHFKGHEQAGFGGALKNLGMGCASVAGKLELHSASQPQIDTGSCIGCNICVKHCAHDAVHLNAGRKAEIDYAKCVGCGQCVALCQYDGAIMGDEDTSERLNYKIAEYSLAVVKDKPNFHISFIMNVSPECDCWNHNDAAIVPDLGILASTDPVALDKACADMVIQAPILHTGNRLSAGHEHDDLCGHDKFHMMHPDTDWLAGLRHAEKIGLGNMQYELVKI
;
A
#
# COMPACT_ATOMS: atom_id res chain seq x y z
N GLU A 1 21.37 -14.58 -20.78
CA GLU A 1 20.28 -15.38 -20.22
C GLU A 1 19.40 -14.51 -19.32
N PHE A 2 18.12 -14.40 -19.65
CA PHE A 2 17.19 -13.60 -18.86
C PHE A 2 16.61 -14.47 -17.73
N ARG A 3 17.02 -14.22 -16.48
CA ARG A 3 16.52 -14.93 -15.29
C ARG A 3 15.48 -14.06 -14.61
N ARG A 4 14.26 -14.54 -14.50
CA ARG A 4 13.15 -13.87 -13.83
C ARG A 4 12.77 -14.53 -12.53
N VAL A 5 12.40 -13.71 -11.54
CA VAL A 5 11.85 -14.14 -10.27
C VAL A 5 10.66 -13.27 -9.94
N LEU A 6 9.66 -13.82 -9.27
CA LEU A 6 8.63 -13.05 -8.59
C LEU A 6 9.09 -12.78 -7.16
N PHE A 7 8.96 -11.55 -6.71
CA PHE A 7 9.33 -11.19 -5.34
C PHE A 7 8.33 -10.27 -4.67
N ARG A 8 8.29 -10.36 -3.35
CA ARG A 8 7.57 -9.49 -2.44
C ARG A 8 8.36 -9.40 -1.14
N SER A 9 8.01 -8.49 -0.23
CA SER A 9 8.59 -8.42 1.11
C SER A 9 7.54 -8.68 2.19
N ASN A 10 7.99 -9.08 3.37
CA ASN A 10 7.14 -9.40 4.51
C ASN A 10 6.35 -8.17 5.00
N THR A 11 5.24 -8.41 5.69
CA THR A 11 4.41 -7.34 6.29
C THR A 11 4.89 -6.97 7.69
N LEU A 12 4.51 -5.77 8.16
CA LEU A 12 4.76 -5.32 9.53
C LEU A 12 3.83 -5.98 10.55
N TYR A 13 2.63 -6.29 10.13
CA TYR A 13 1.56 -6.80 10.99
C TYR A 13 1.52 -8.32 11.00
N SER A 14 0.97 -8.86 12.07
CA SER A 14 0.76 -10.31 12.22
C SER A 14 -0.14 -10.85 11.11
N GLY A 15 0.10 -12.10 10.72
CA GLY A 15 -0.66 -12.81 9.70
C GLY A 15 0.24 -13.65 8.81
N ARG A 16 -0.34 -14.27 7.79
CA ARG A 16 0.32 -15.23 6.91
C ARG A 16 1.44 -14.65 6.03
N ARG A 17 1.69 -13.36 6.10
CA ARG A 17 2.77 -12.68 5.36
C ARG A 17 3.80 -12.01 6.27
N ALA A 18 3.79 -12.33 7.58
CA ALA A 18 4.72 -11.76 8.55
C ALA A 18 6.12 -12.40 8.53
N ASN A 19 6.27 -13.54 7.90
CA ASN A 19 7.55 -14.24 7.71
C ASN A 19 7.56 -14.96 6.37
N ALA A 20 8.75 -15.31 5.86
CA ALA A 20 8.89 -15.86 4.52
C ALA A 20 8.25 -17.24 4.35
N VAL A 21 8.18 -18.07 5.38
CA VAL A 21 7.61 -19.43 5.29
C VAL A 21 6.12 -19.36 5.03
N ASP A 22 5.39 -18.66 5.90
CA ASP A 22 3.95 -18.49 5.76
C ASP A 22 3.59 -17.66 4.52
N HIS A 23 4.44 -16.68 4.17
CA HIS A 23 4.23 -15.82 3.01
C HIS A 23 4.35 -16.61 1.71
N LEU A 24 5.36 -17.48 1.57
CA LEU A 24 5.51 -18.38 0.42
C LEU A 24 4.34 -19.37 0.34
N GLN A 25 3.92 -19.93 1.48
CA GLN A 25 2.76 -20.81 1.53
C GLN A 25 1.50 -20.09 1.06
N SER A 26 1.28 -18.86 1.54
CA SER A 26 0.17 -18.02 1.09
C SER A 26 0.24 -17.70 -0.41
N ALA A 27 1.44 -17.40 -0.92
CA ALA A 27 1.63 -17.19 -2.36
C ALA A 27 1.25 -18.43 -3.17
N MET A 28 1.72 -19.62 -2.76
CA MET A 28 1.40 -20.90 -3.42
C MET A 28 -0.10 -21.19 -3.46
N GLU A 29 -0.79 -20.99 -2.34
CA GLU A 29 -2.25 -21.20 -2.23
C GLU A 29 -3.06 -20.25 -3.13
N ASN A 30 -2.50 -19.07 -3.43
CA ASN A 30 -3.07 -18.10 -4.35
C ASN A 30 -2.55 -18.22 -5.78
N GLY A 31 -1.92 -19.34 -6.14
CA GLY A 31 -1.47 -19.62 -7.49
C GLY A 31 -0.11 -19.05 -7.87
N TYR A 32 0.58 -18.33 -6.97
CA TYR A 32 1.92 -17.81 -7.21
C TYR A 32 2.96 -18.84 -6.82
N ASN A 33 3.27 -19.75 -7.74
CA ASN A 33 4.27 -20.80 -7.53
C ASN A 33 5.12 -20.99 -8.80
N PRO A 34 6.26 -21.70 -8.74
CA PRO A 34 7.15 -21.83 -9.88
C PRO A 34 6.53 -22.49 -11.12
N ILE A 35 5.48 -23.29 -10.95
CA ILE A 35 4.81 -23.98 -12.07
C ILE A 35 3.90 -22.99 -12.80
N SER A 36 3.02 -22.28 -12.09
CA SER A 36 2.07 -21.34 -12.68
C SER A 36 2.76 -20.08 -13.19
N ALA A 37 3.71 -19.53 -12.42
CA ALA A 37 4.46 -18.32 -12.76
C ALA A 37 5.61 -18.58 -13.75
N GLN A 38 5.99 -19.84 -13.96
CA GLN A 38 7.15 -20.24 -14.76
C GLN A 38 8.46 -19.52 -14.36
N CYS A 39 8.56 -19.14 -13.10
CA CYS A 39 9.76 -18.56 -12.48
C CYS A 39 9.74 -18.80 -10.97
N GLN A 40 10.89 -18.65 -10.32
CA GLN A 40 10.97 -18.79 -8.88
C GLN A 40 10.22 -17.66 -8.17
N VAL A 41 9.64 -17.97 -7.01
CA VAL A 41 8.99 -17.00 -6.10
C VAL A 41 9.85 -16.89 -4.86
N ILE A 42 10.26 -15.69 -4.50
CA ILE A 42 11.12 -15.43 -3.35
C ILE A 42 10.57 -14.28 -2.49
N ILE A 43 10.89 -14.31 -1.21
CA ILE A 43 10.62 -13.19 -0.31
C ILE A 43 11.88 -12.35 -0.20
N GLY A 44 11.80 -11.12 -0.70
CA GLY A 44 12.95 -10.28 -1.02
C GLY A 44 13.69 -9.68 0.17
N ASP A 45 13.10 -9.73 1.37
CA ASP A 45 13.65 -9.21 2.63
C ASP A 45 13.96 -10.33 3.66
N GLY A 46 14.13 -11.57 3.18
CA GLY A 46 14.56 -12.71 3.98
C GLY A 46 13.48 -13.27 4.91
N LEU A 47 13.91 -14.20 5.79
CA LEU A 47 12.99 -15.00 6.60
C LEU A 47 12.05 -14.17 7.50
N LYS A 48 12.57 -13.11 8.11
CA LYS A 48 11.86 -12.26 9.07
C LYS A 48 11.74 -10.79 8.62
N GLY A 49 11.98 -10.49 7.36
CA GLY A 49 11.92 -9.12 6.85
C GLY A 49 13.11 -8.23 7.26
N THR A 50 14.18 -8.82 7.77
CA THR A 50 15.36 -8.11 8.27
C THR A 50 16.50 -7.98 7.26
N ASP A 51 16.39 -8.67 6.13
CA ASP A 51 17.40 -8.63 5.08
C ASP A 51 17.11 -7.45 4.14
N CYS A 52 17.89 -6.38 4.28
CA CYS A 52 17.68 -5.16 3.51
C CYS A 52 19.01 -4.49 3.11
N ARG A 53 18.92 -3.73 2.03
CA ARG A 53 19.95 -2.79 1.60
C ARG A 53 19.43 -1.36 1.73
N GLU A 54 20.21 -0.49 2.35
CA GLU A 54 19.97 0.94 2.35
C GLU A 54 20.45 1.53 1.02
N ILE A 55 19.54 2.24 0.34
CA ILE A 55 19.82 2.90 -0.94
C ILE A 55 19.93 4.40 -0.69
N PRO A 56 21.15 4.99 -0.75
CA PRO A 56 21.32 6.41 -0.54
C PRO A 56 20.54 7.22 -1.58
N LEU A 57 19.60 8.02 -1.11
CA LEU A 57 18.74 8.83 -1.96
C LEU A 57 18.91 10.31 -1.69
N ASN A 58 19.24 10.69 -0.44
CA ASN A 58 19.19 12.06 0.06
C ASN A 58 17.82 12.71 -0.16
N GLY A 59 16.77 11.92 0.04
CA GLY A 59 15.38 12.37 -0.06
C GLY A 59 15.04 13.39 1.01
N GLU A 60 13.93 14.06 0.82
CA GLU A 60 13.42 15.06 1.76
C GLU A 60 12.90 14.41 3.06
N TYR A 61 12.36 13.20 2.94
CA TYR A 61 11.74 12.43 4.03
C TYR A 61 12.53 11.17 4.39
N CYS A 62 13.25 10.57 3.43
CA CYS A 62 13.99 9.34 3.61
C CYS A 62 15.41 9.48 3.03
N ALA A 63 16.41 9.53 3.91
CA ALA A 63 17.81 9.68 3.48
C ALA A 63 18.34 8.42 2.77
N ALA A 64 17.96 7.24 3.25
CA ALA A 64 18.41 5.95 2.72
C ALA A 64 17.32 4.89 2.87
N PRO A 65 16.33 4.83 1.95
CA PRO A 65 15.29 3.81 1.95
C PRO A 65 15.82 2.39 2.07
N LYS A 66 15.16 1.58 2.92
CA LYS A 66 15.56 0.21 3.25
C LYS A 66 14.79 -0.79 2.41
N ILE A 67 15.39 -1.18 1.28
CA ILE A 67 14.78 -2.08 0.28
C ILE A 67 15.22 -3.51 0.57
N GLY A 68 14.31 -4.47 0.40
CA GLY A 68 14.66 -5.89 0.53
C GLY A 68 15.83 -6.27 -0.39
N THR A 69 16.82 -6.99 0.14
CA THR A 69 18.12 -7.21 -0.55
C THR A 69 17.93 -7.87 -1.92
N ALA A 70 17.08 -8.88 -2.04
CA ALA A 70 16.88 -9.54 -3.34
C ALA A 70 16.24 -8.61 -4.39
N ILE A 71 15.47 -7.61 -3.96
CA ILE A 71 14.89 -6.59 -4.83
C ILE A 71 15.95 -5.55 -5.21
N ALA A 72 16.76 -5.14 -4.24
CA ALA A 72 17.87 -4.22 -4.48
C ALA A 72 18.92 -4.79 -5.42
N ASP A 73 19.11 -6.12 -5.44
CA ASP A 73 20.05 -6.84 -6.31
C ASP A 73 19.52 -7.12 -7.72
N ALA A 74 18.25 -6.92 -7.96
CA ALA A 74 17.67 -7.13 -9.29
C ALA A 74 18.22 -6.12 -10.30
N ASP A 75 18.58 -6.57 -11.50
CA ASP A 75 19.11 -5.74 -12.59
C ASP A 75 18.01 -4.94 -13.29
N ILE A 76 16.80 -5.51 -13.36
CA ILE A 76 15.63 -4.93 -14.05
C ILE A 76 14.42 -5.09 -13.14
N ILE A 77 13.59 -4.07 -13.07
CA ILE A 77 12.34 -4.10 -12.30
C ILE A 77 11.13 -4.07 -13.26
N ILE A 78 10.31 -5.10 -13.20
CA ILE A 78 8.99 -5.10 -13.83
C ILE A 78 7.95 -5.18 -12.73
N SER A 79 7.14 -4.14 -12.54
CA SER A 79 6.06 -4.16 -11.55
C SER A 79 4.74 -4.54 -12.21
N MET A 80 4.02 -5.46 -11.56
CA MET A 80 2.64 -5.81 -11.89
C MET A 80 1.75 -5.36 -10.74
N ASN A 81 0.83 -4.45 -11.01
CA ASN A 81 0.11 -3.72 -9.98
C ASN A 81 -1.40 -3.96 -10.12
N HIS A 82 -2.06 -4.29 -9.03
CA HIS A 82 -3.50 -4.15 -8.91
C HIS A 82 -3.83 -2.71 -8.51
N PHE A 83 -4.62 -2.02 -9.32
CA PHE A 83 -5.02 -0.64 -9.04
C PHE A 83 -6.35 -0.63 -8.26
N LYS A 84 -6.40 -0.01 -7.08
CA LYS A 84 -7.55 -0.01 -6.17
C LYS A 84 -7.50 1.16 -5.20
N GLY A 85 -8.57 1.37 -4.43
CA GLY A 85 -8.59 2.30 -3.29
C GLY A 85 -7.61 1.94 -2.18
N HIS A 86 -7.39 2.89 -1.28
CA HIS A 86 -6.53 2.70 -0.12
C HIS A 86 -6.85 3.72 0.98
N GLU A 87 -7.07 3.22 2.17
CA GLU A 87 -7.55 3.97 3.35
C GLU A 87 -6.60 5.08 3.85
N GLN A 88 -5.30 4.99 3.57
CA GLN A 88 -4.32 6.00 4.01
C GLN A 88 -3.66 6.75 2.85
N ALA A 89 -3.59 6.15 1.67
CA ALA A 89 -2.92 6.75 0.52
C ALA A 89 -3.91 7.28 -0.54
N GLY A 90 -5.22 7.09 -0.35
CA GLY A 90 -6.27 7.36 -1.31
C GLY A 90 -6.42 6.23 -2.34
N PHE A 91 -5.37 5.87 -3.04
CA PHE A 91 -5.31 4.68 -3.88
C PHE A 91 -3.98 3.91 -3.74
N GLY A 92 -3.94 2.69 -4.24
CA GLY A 92 -2.74 1.89 -4.39
C GLY A 92 -2.54 1.45 -5.82
N GLY A 93 -1.44 1.84 -6.43
CA GLY A 93 -1.03 1.52 -7.79
C GLY A 93 0.45 1.14 -7.87
N ALA A 94 1.15 1.58 -8.92
CA ALA A 94 2.56 1.28 -9.15
C ALA A 94 3.46 1.85 -8.05
N LEU A 95 3.27 3.12 -7.68
CA LEU A 95 4.09 3.76 -6.63
C LEU A 95 3.97 3.02 -5.30
N LYS A 96 2.75 2.70 -4.87
CA LYS A 96 2.58 1.96 -3.62
C LYS A 96 3.14 0.55 -3.69
N ASN A 97 2.99 -0.13 -4.83
CA ASN A 97 3.55 -1.47 -5.03
C ASN A 97 5.08 -1.46 -4.99
N LEU A 98 5.72 -0.49 -5.60
CA LEU A 98 7.17 -0.28 -5.54
C LEU A 98 7.59 0.16 -4.13
N GLY A 99 7.12 1.29 -3.65
CA GLY A 99 7.58 1.91 -2.42
C GLY A 99 7.31 1.05 -1.18
N MET A 100 6.04 0.73 -0.92
CA MET A 100 5.66 -0.08 0.23
C MET A 100 5.96 -1.57 0.01
N GLY A 101 5.69 -2.07 -1.21
CA GLY A 101 5.78 -3.49 -1.52
C GLY A 101 7.20 -4.03 -1.57
N CYS A 102 8.20 -3.21 -1.88
CA CYS A 102 9.61 -3.59 -1.96
C CYS A 102 10.42 -3.19 -0.72
N ALA A 103 9.87 -2.37 0.16
CA ALA A 103 10.49 -2.02 1.43
C ALA A 103 10.62 -3.26 2.33
N SER A 104 11.75 -3.41 3.02
CA SER A 104 11.90 -4.37 4.10
C SER A 104 10.97 -4.05 5.28
N VAL A 105 10.89 -4.92 6.28
CA VAL A 105 10.14 -4.62 7.51
C VAL A 105 10.61 -3.30 8.15
N ALA A 106 11.92 -3.07 8.24
CA ALA A 106 12.47 -1.82 8.76
C ALA A 106 12.10 -0.60 7.87
N GLY A 107 12.07 -0.79 6.54
CA GLY A 107 11.62 0.24 5.60
C GLY A 107 10.12 0.55 5.75
N LYS A 108 9.29 -0.46 5.92
CA LYS A 108 7.86 -0.26 6.19
C LYS A 108 7.62 0.47 7.51
N LEU A 109 8.43 0.19 8.54
CA LEU A 109 8.42 0.94 9.79
C LEU A 109 8.72 2.43 9.56
N GLU A 110 9.75 2.74 8.77
CA GLU A 110 10.10 4.12 8.42
C GLU A 110 8.98 4.82 7.63
N LEU A 111 8.35 4.11 6.69
CA LEU A 111 7.21 4.62 5.93
C LEU A 111 6.04 5.02 6.84
N HIS A 112 5.72 4.20 7.84
CA HIS A 112 4.63 4.46 8.78
C HIS A 112 5.03 5.30 10.01
N SER A 113 6.30 5.61 10.22
CA SER A 113 6.79 6.28 11.44
C SER A 113 6.34 7.73 11.61
N ALA A 114 5.69 8.33 10.63
CA ALA A 114 5.14 9.69 10.74
C ALA A 114 3.78 9.72 11.45
N SER A 115 3.10 8.57 11.57
CA SER A 115 1.78 8.47 12.18
C SER A 115 1.81 7.41 13.28
N GLN A 116 1.58 7.83 14.51
CA GLN A 116 1.36 6.89 15.60
C GLN A 116 -0.15 6.74 15.84
N PRO A 117 -0.67 5.51 15.89
CA PRO A 117 -2.07 5.31 16.22
C PRO A 117 -2.35 5.81 17.63
N GLN A 118 -3.54 6.30 17.85
CA GLN A 118 -4.02 6.76 19.14
C GLN A 118 -5.28 5.98 19.53
N ILE A 119 -5.60 5.98 20.83
CA ILE A 119 -6.84 5.40 21.34
C ILE A 119 -7.77 6.52 21.76
N ASP A 120 -8.89 6.62 21.07
CA ASP A 120 -10.02 7.38 21.58
C ASP A 120 -10.73 6.54 22.65
N THR A 121 -10.52 6.91 23.91
CA THR A 121 -11.09 6.20 25.06
C THR A 121 -12.61 6.32 25.13
N GLY A 122 -13.21 7.30 24.48
CA GLY A 122 -14.65 7.47 24.38
C GLY A 122 -15.30 6.36 23.55
N SER A 123 -14.77 6.14 22.35
CA SER A 123 -15.24 5.12 21.41
C SER A 123 -14.71 3.71 21.72
N CYS A 124 -13.58 3.58 22.41
CA CYS A 124 -13.01 2.27 22.76
C CYS A 124 -13.91 1.49 23.72
N ILE A 125 -14.35 0.30 23.34
CA ILE A 125 -15.17 -0.59 24.18
C ILE A 125 -14.37 -1.65 24.95
N GLY A 126 -13.04 -1.68 24.79
CA GLY A 126 -12.16 -2.65 25.47
C GLY A 126 -12.30 -4.09 24.96
N CYS A 127 -12.61 -4.29 23.69
CA CYS A 127 -12.80 -5.61 23.08
C CYS A 127 -11.53 -6.47 23.00
N ASN A 128 -10.36 -5.88 23.28
CA ASN A 128 -9.07 -6.55 23.33
C ASN A 128 -8.53 -7.07 21.96
N ILE A 129 -9.17 -6.72 20.85
CA ILE A 129 -8.73 -7.18 19.53
C ILE A 129 -7.36 -6.59 19.18
N CYS A 130 -7.20 -5.27 19.32
CA CYS A 130 -5.93 -4.58 19.05
C CYS A 130 -4.77 -5.09 19.91
N VAL A 131 -5.03 -5.47 21.17
CA VAL A 131 -4.02 -6.05 22.09
C VAL A 131 -3.55 -7.41 21.56
N LYS A 132 -4.49 -8.30 21.21
CA LYS A 132 -4.18 -9.66 20.76
C LYS A 132 -3.42 -9.71 19.43
N HIS A 133 -3.52 -8.67 18.62
CA HIS A 133 -2.94 -8.62 17.28
C HIS A 133 -1.77 -7.64 17.15
N CYS A 134 -1.34 -7.02 18.25
CA CYS A 134 -0.16 -6.15 18.23
C CYS A 134 1.10 -7.02 18.15
N ALA A 135 1.78 -6.99 17.00
CA ALA A 135 3.01 -7.76 16.79
C ALA A 135 4.21 -7.25 17.64
N HIS A 136 4.06 -6.09 18.28
CA HIS A 136 5.10 -5.42 19.06
C HIS A 136 4.80 -5.33 20.55
N ASP A 137 3.73 -5.98 21.00
CA ASP A 137 3.26 -5.91 22.40
C ASP A 137 3.13 -4.47 22.94
N ALA A 138 2.82 -3.54 22.03
CA ALA A 138 2.72 -2.12 22.33
C ALA A 138 1.32 -1.72 22.84
N VAL A 139 0.31 -2.56 22.68
CA VAL A 139 -1.08 -2.24 23.08
C VAL A 139 -1.47 -3.12 24.27
N HIS A 140 -2.01 -2.51 25.30
CA HIS A 140 -2.53 -3.22 26.49
C HIS A 140 -3.86 -2.61 26.94
N LEU A 141 -4.58 -3.28 27.84
CA LEU A 141 -5.76 -2.71 28.49
C LEU A 141 -5.34 -2.04 29.79
N ASN A 142 -5.73 -0.80 29.99
CA ASN A 142 -5.54 -0.07 31.26
C ASN A 142 -6.55 -0.54 32.34
N ALA A 143 -6.45 0.03 33.54
CA ALA A 143 -7.33 -0.30 34.67
C ALA A 143 -8.83 -0.06 34.37
N GLY A 144 -9.15 0.88 33.47
CA GLY A 144 -10.50 1.16 33.00
C GLY A 144 -10.97 0.23 31.88
N ARG A 145 -10.20 -0.83 31.56
CA ARG A 145 -10.45 -1.76 30.45
C ARG A 145 -10.52 -1.08 29.07
N LYS A 146 -9.88 0.05 28.90
CA LYS A 146 -9.70 0.70 27.59
C LYS A 146 -8.32 0.37 27.07
N ALA A 147 -8.18 0.27 25.75
CA ALA A 147 -6.87 0.10 25.12
C ALA A 147 -5.97 1.30 25.42
N GLU A 148 -4.69 1.06 25.56
CA GLU A 148 -3.65 2.07 25.74
C GLU A 148 -2.41 1.64 24.98
N ILE A 149 -1.68 2.59 24.39
CA ILE A 149 -0.51 2.32 23.56
C ILE A 149 0.76 2.75 24.28
N ASP A 150 1.68 1.80 24.44
CA ASP A 150 3.05 2.05 24.86
C ASP A 150 3.87 2.55 23.66
N TYR A 151 4.05 3.85 23.55
CA TYR A 151 4.76 4.48 22.43
C TYR A 151 6.27 4.19 22.40
N ALA A 152 6.85 3.64 23.48
CA ALA A 152 8.22 3.16 23.45
C ALA A 152 8.37 1.85 22.63
N LYS A 153 7.26 1.11 22.47
CA LYS A 153 7.19 -0.13 21.70
C LYS A 153 6.44 0.03 20.38
N CYS A 154 5.58 1.04 20.29
CA CYS A 154 4.74 1.25 19.13
C CYS A 154 5.58 1.69 17.93
N VAL A 155 5.42 0.97 16.82
CA VAL A 155 6.13 1.23 15.57
C VAL A 155 5.26 1.95 14.52
N GLY A 156 4.06 2.37 14.88
CA GLY A 156 3.17 3.10 13.98
C GLY A 156 2.53 2.28 12.87
N CYS A 157 2.53 0.94 12.92
CA CYS A 157 2.06 0.08 11.83
C CYS A 157 0.57 0.17 11.50
N GLY A 158 -0.25 0.82 12.33
CA GLY A 158 -1.68 0.99 12.12
C GLY A 158 -2.55 -0.26 12.30
N GLN A 159 -1.98 -1.42 12.67
CA GLN A 159 -2.74 -2.67 12.83
C GLN A 159 -3.93 -2.54 13.79
N CYS A 160 -3.75 -1.81 14.90
CA CYS A 160 -4.81 -1.56 15.88
C CYS A 160 -5.96 -0.74 15.29
N VAL A 161 -5.66 0.21 14.43
CA VAL A 161 -6.66 1.03 13.71
C VAL A 161 -7.41 0.16 12.71
N ALA A 162 -6.65 -0.59 11.90
CA ALA A 162 -7.17 -1.49 10.89
C ALA A 162 -8.15 -2.55 11.42
N LEU A 163 -7.96 -3.00 12.65
CA LEU A 163 -8.79 -4.03 13.29
C LEU A 163 -9.92 -3.47 14.15
N CYS A 164 -9.94 -2.15 14.39
CA CYS A 164 -10.93 -1.53 15.25
C CYS A 164 -12.26 -1.37 14.51
N GLN A 165 -13.31 -2.03 15.00
CA GLN A 165 -14.66 -1.93 14.47
C GLN A 165 -15.52 -0.88 15.16
N TYR A 166 -14.93 -0.10 16.09
CA TYR A 166 -15.64 0.81 16.99
C TYR A 166 -15.04 2.23 16.97
N ASP A 167 -14.17 2.52 16.01
CA ASP A 167 -13.44 3.79 15.89
C ASP A 167 -12.69 4.21 17.18
N GLY A 168 -12.42 3.24 18.03
CA GLY A 168 -11.68 3.45 19.28
C GLY A 168 -10.17 3.47 19.09
N ALA A 169 -9.65 3.03 17.96
CA ALA A 169 -8.26 3.21 17.56
C ALA A 169 -8.25 4.02 16.27
N ILE A 170 -7.60 5.17 16.29
CA ILE A 170 -7.53 6.14 15.20
C ILE A 170 -6.09 6.48 14.88
N MET A 171 -5.81 7.00 13.70
CA MET A 171 -4.51 7.60 13.41
C MET A 171 -4.42 8.98 14.05
N GLY A 172 -3.28 9.26 14.69
CA GLY A 172 -3.15 10.40 15.57
C GLY A 172 -2.74 11.73 14.95
N ASP A 173 -2.50 11.79 13.64
CA ASP A 173 -1.96 13.00 13.01
C ASP A 173 -2.62 13.25 11.64
N GLU A 174 -3.17 14.42 11.41
CA GLU A 174 -3.86 14.80 10.18
C GLU A 174 -2.93 14.86 8.95
N ASP A 175 -1.64 15.10 9.15
CA ASP A 175 -0.61 15.14 8.10
C ASP A 175 -0.14 13.75 7.59
N THR A 176 -0.73 12.66 8.07
CA THR A 176 -0.19 11.31 7.88
C THR A 176 -0.31 10.77 6.47
N SER A 177 -1.41 11.11 5.78
CA SER A 177 -1.64 10.67 4.39
C SER A 177 -0.60 11.26 3.45
N GLU A 178 -0.38 12.56 3.48
CA GLU A 178 0.59 13.22 2.62
C GLU A 178 2.02 12.73 2.88
N ARG A 179 2.46 12.67 4.14
CA ARG A 179 3.81 12.22 4.49
C ARG A 179 4.04 10.76 4.11
N LEU A 180 3.03 9.90 4.29
CA LEU A 180 3.11 8.51 3.82
C LEU A 180 3.29 8.47 2.30
N ASN A 181 2.52 9.27 1.56
CA ASN A 181 2.59 9.34 0.11
C ASN A 181 3.93 9.90 -0.39
N TYR A 182 4.51 10.90 0.28
CA TYR A 182 5.86 11.41 -0.02
C TYR A 182 6.93 10.33 0.19
N LYS A 183 6.89 9.63 1.31
CA LYS A 183 7.83 8.55 1.60
C LYS A 183 7.66 7.38 0.63
N ILE A 184 6.42 7.02 0.24
CA ILE A 184 6.16 6.00 -0.78
C ILE A 184 6.82 6.40 -2.11
N ALA A 185 6.74 7.66 -2.52
CA ALA A 185 7.38 8.15 -3.73
C ALA A 185 8.91 8.04 -3.66
N GLU A 186 9.53 8.44 -2.55
CA GLU A 186 10.97 8.32 -2.35
C GLU A 186 11.46 6.87 -2.29
N TYR A 187 10.71 5.98 -1.63
CA TYR A 187 10.99 4.55 -1.65
C TYR A 187 10.85 3.95 -3.05
N SER A 188 9.84 4.39 -3.82
CA SER A 188 9.67 3.96 -5.21
C SER A 188 10.86 4.37 -6.08
N LEU A 189 11.33 5.60 -5.92
CA LEU A 189 12.54 6.07 -6.60
C LEU A 189 13.76 5.22 -6.25
N ALA A 190 13.94 4.90 -4.96
CA ALA A 190 15.05 4.04 -4.52
C ALA A 190 15.02 2.63 -5.13
N VAL A 191 13.82 2.07 -5.37
CA VAL A 191 13.68 0.74 -6.00
C VAL A 191 14.10 0.74 -7.46
N VAL A 192 13.74 1.79 -8.20
CA VAL A 192 13.98 1.86 -9.66
C VAL A 192 15.23 2.65 -10.04
N LYS A 193 15.89 3.29 -9.05
CA LYS A 193 17.08 4.10 -9.27
C LYS A 193 18.15 3.32 -10.01
N ASP A 194 18.65 3.90 -11.09
CA ASP A 194 19.71 3.35 -11.94
C ASP A 194 19.38 1.97 -12.56
N LYS A 195 18.09 1.60 -12.65
CA LYS A 195 17.65 0.33 -13.21
C LYS A 195 16.65 0.54 -14.36
N PRO A 196 16.78 -0.22 -15.45
CA PRO A 196 15.68 -0.35 -16.39
C PRO A 196 14.42 -0.84 -15.67
N ASN A 197 13.30 -0.18 -15.93
CA ASN A 197 12.05 -0.56 -15.26
C ASN A 197 10.85 -0.41 -16.21
N PHE A 198 9.79 -1.19 -15.93
CA PHE A 198 8.54 -1.20 -16.67
C PHE A 198 7.39 -1.56 -15.72
N HIS A 199 6.25 -0.92 -15.90
CA HIS A 199 5.13 -1.03 -14.97
C HIS A 199 3.85 -1.39 -15.72
N ILE A 200 3.08 -2.33 -15.17
CA ILE A 200 1.80 -2.79 -15.70
C ILE A 200 0.76 -2.68 -14.57
N SER A 201 -0.31 -1.96 -14.80
CA SER A 201 -1.41 -1.80 -13.85
C SER A 201 -2.70 -2.43 -14.38
N PHE A 202 -3.30 -3.29 -13.56
CA PHE A 202 -4.60 -3.92 -13.81
C PHE A 202 -5.66 -3.09 -13.11
N ILE A 203 -6.50 -2.40 -13.89
CA ILE A 203 -7.64 -1.60 -13.40
C ILE A 203 -8.88 -2.50 -13.51
N MET A 204 -8.90 -3.52 -12.69
CA MET A 204 -9.92 -4.57 -12.69
C MET A 204 -10.28 -4.88 -11.23
N ASN A 205 -11.56 -5.11 -10.96
CA ASN A 205 -12.04 -5.34 -9.60
C ASN A 205 -11.54 -4.26 -8.62
N VAL A 206 -11.71 -2.99 -9.00
CA VAL A 206 -11.23 -1.84 -8.22
C VAL A 206 -12.00 -1.75 -6.91
N SER A 207 -11.42 -2.28 -5.86
CA SER A 207 -11.99 -2.30 -4.51
C SER A 207 -11.78 -0.97 -3.78
N PRO A 208 -12.64 -0.60 -2.81
CA PRO A 208 -12.46 0.63 -2.03
C PRO A 208 -11.23 0.61 -1.12
N GLU A 209 -10.89 -0.55 -0.55
CA GLU A 209 -9.77 -0.72 0.37
C GLU A 209 -8.58 -1.46 -0.24
N CYS A 210 -7.47 -1.47 0.50
CA CYS A 210 -6.25 -2.16 0.12
C CYS A 210 -6.42 -3.69 0.18
N ASP A 211 -5.83 -4.42 -0.79
CA ASP A 211 -5.76 -5.89 -0.78
C ASP A 211 -5.01 -6.48 0.43
N CYS A 212 -4.42 -5.63 1.27
CA CYS A 212 -3.74 -6.09 2.48
C CYS A 212 -4.70 -6.48 3.61
N TRP A 213 -5.94 -6.05 3.56
CA TRP A 213 -6.99 -6.40 4.50
C TRP A 213 -7.47 -7.84 4.32
N ASN A 214 -8.07 -8.39 5.37
CA ASN A 214 -8.71 -9.72 5.34
C ASN A 214 -10.19 -9.67 4.92
N HIS A 215 -10.69 -8.51 4.58
CA HIS A 215 -12.02 -8.23 4.04
C HIS A 215 -11.91 -7.15 2.98
N ASN A 216 -12.87 -7.09 2.11
CA ASN A 216 -13.00 -6.04 1.11
C ASN A 216 -14.47 -5.88 0.73
N ASP A 217 -14.79 -4.78 0.07
CA ASP A 217 -16.10 -4.51 -0.48
C ASP A 217 -16.11 -4.84 -1.98
N ALA A 218 -17.30 -4.82 -2.58
CA ALA A 218 -17.45 -4.99 -4.02
C ALA A 218 -16.76 -3.86 -4.80
N ALA A 219 -16.35 -4.16 -6.04
CA ALA A 219 -15.73 -3.18 -6.92
C ALA A 219 -16.59 -1.92 -7.08
N ILE A 220 -15.93 -0.76 -7.10
CA ILE A 220 -16.58 0.56 -7.17
C ILE A 220 -16.85 1.03 -8.59
N VAL A 221 -16.07 0.53 -9.55
CA VAL A 221 -16.21 0.81 -11.00
C VAL A 221 -16.12 -0.50 -11.80
N PRO A 222 -16.61 -0.55 -13.04
CA PRO A 222 -16.36 -1.68 -13.93
C PRO A 222 -14.87 -1.92 -14.18
N ASP A 223 -14.51 -3.10 -14.67
CA ASP A 223 -13.17 -3.37 -15.16
C ASP A 223 -12.85 -2.44 -16.33
N LEU A 224 -11.76 -1.67 -16.20
CA LEU A 224 -11.37 -0.66 -17.20
C LEU A 224 -10.25 -1.15 -18.12
N GLY A 225 -9.53 -2.20 -17.71
CA GLY A 225 -8.50 -2.84 -18.51
C GLY A 225 -7.10 -2.79 -17.90
N ILE A 226 -6.09 -2.83 -18.76
CA ILE A 226 -4.69 -2.90 -18.36
C ILE A 226 -3.94 -1.73 -19.01
N LEU A 227 -3.19 -1.01 -18.21
CA LEU A 227 -2.26 0.03 -18.68
C LEU A 227 -0.82 -0.38 -18.43
N ALA A 228 0.09 0.12 -19.27
CA ALA A 228 1.52 -0.12 -19.10
C ALA A 228 2.34 1.13 -19.48
N SER A 229 3.44 1.35 -18.76
CA SER A 229 4.34 2.49 -18.97
C SER A 229 5.73 2.20 -18.43
N THR A 230 6.73 2.89 -18.93
CA THR A 230 8.06 2.99 -18.30
C THR A 230 8.10 4.05 -17.19
N ASP A 231 7.05 4.86 -17.08
CA ASP A 231 6.91 5.90 -16.06
C ASP A 231 5.79 5.49 -15.07
N PRO A 232 6.12 5.17 -13.80
CA PRO A 232 5.14 4.76 -12.81
C PRO A 232 4.22 5.90 -12.35
N VAL A 233 4.66 7.16 -12.47
CA VAL A 233 3.87 8.34 -12.07
C VAL A 233 2.78 8.61 -13.13
N ALA A 234 3.17 8.61 -14.40
CA ALA A 234 2.25 8.70 -15.52
C ALA A 234 1.21 7.58 -15.49
N LEU A 235 1.66 6.35 -15.20
CA LEU A 235 0.81 5.18 -15.11
C LEU A 235 -0.26 5.32 -14.00
N ASP A 236 0.16 5.67 -12.79
CA ASP A 236 -0.77 5.82 -11.67
C ASP A 236 -1.74 7.00 -11.90
N LYS A 237 -1.25 8.10 -12.49
CA LYS A 237 -2.13 9.23 -12.84
C LYS A 237 -3.17 8.83 -13.88
N ALA A 238 -2.78 8.12 -14.94
CA ALA A 238 -3.70 7.64 -15.97
C ALA A 238 -4.75 6.66 -15.39
N CYS A 239 -4.33 5.73 -14.53
CA CYS A 239 -5.23 4.81 -13.84
C CYS A 239 -6.25 5.56 -12.98
N ALA A 240 -5.80 6.54 -12.19
CA ALA A 240 -6.67 7.34 -11.34
C ALA A 240 -7.70 8.13 -12.18
N ASP A 241 -7.25 8.77 -13.25
CA ASP A 241 -8.14 9.52 -14.14
C ASP A 241 -9.20 8.63 -14.80
N MET A 242 -8.82 7.40 -15.23
CA MET A 242 -9.79 6.45 -15.78
C MET A 242 -10.85 6.04 -14.74
N VAL A 243 -10.46 5.78 -13.50
CA VAL A 243 -11.41 5.45 -12.41
C VAL A 243 -12.32 6.65 -12.11
N ILE A 244 -11.77 7.86 -12.08
CA ILE A 244 -12.55 9.09 -11.85
C ILE A 244 -13.59 9.29 -12.96
N GLN A 245 -13.24 9.02 -14.22
CA GLN A 245 -14.17 9.17 -15.36
C GLN A 245 -15.17 8.02 -15.51
N ALA A 246 -14.90 6.85 -14.93
CA ALA A 246 -15.78 5.70 -15.03
C ALA A 246 -17.09 5.88 -14.23
N PRO A 247 -18.21 5.30 -14.68
CA PRO A 247 -19.41 5.20 -13.85
C PRO A 247 -19.17 4.28 -12.65
N ILE A 248 -19.90 4.50 -11.56
CA ILE A 248 -19.87 3.59 -10.40
C ILE A 248 -20.70 2.33 -10.65
N LEU A 249 -20.34 1.26 -9.94
CA LEU A 249 -21.16 0.05 -9.88
C LEU A 249 -22.15 0.12 -8.72
N HIS A 250 -23.43 -0.02 -9.05
CA HIS A 250 -24.52 -0.06 -8.06
C HIS A 250 -24.72 -1.47 -7.48
N THR A 251 -23.67 -1.97 -6.82
CA THR A 251 -23.62 -3.32 -6.24
C THR A 251 -23.92 -3.36 -4.74
N GLY A 252 -24.33 -2.22 -4.16
CA GLY A 252 -24.51 -2.07 -2.72
C GLY A 252 -23.18 -1.86 -1.98
N ASN A 253 -22.09 -1.54 -2.69
CA ASN A 253 -20.81 -1.18 -2.09
C ASN A 253 -20.94 0.17 -1.36
N ARG A 254 -19.93 0.48 -0.53
CA ARG A 254 -19.89 1.69 0.29
C ARG A 254 -20.06 2.98 -0.54
N LEU A 255 -19.49 3.05 -1.75
CA LEU A 255 -19.59 4.24 -2.60
C LEU A 255 -20.99 4.41 -3.19
N SER A 256 -21.68 3.30 -3.55
CA SER A 256 -23.03 3.35 -4.13
C SER A 256 -24.12 3.63 -3.11
N ALA A 257 -23.85 3.47 -1.82
CA ALA A 257 -24.78 3.79 -0.75
C ALA A 257 -25.05 5.31 -0.73
N GLY A 258 -26.30 5.69 -0.96
CA GLY A 258 -26.69 7.12 -1.06
C GLY A 258 -26.53 7.75 -2.46
N HIS A 259 -26.07 7.01 -3.46
CA HIS A 259 -25.91 7.44 -4.86
C HIS A 259 -26.65 6.50 -5.83
N GLU A 260 -27.86 6.04 -5.48
CA GLU A 260 -28.60 4.98 -6.18
C GLU A 260 -28.94 5.32 -7.65
N HIS A 261 -28.92 6.60 -8.02
CA HIS A 261 -29.25 7.09 -9.37
C HIS A 261 -28.15 7.93 -9.99
N ASP A 262 -26.95 7.94 -9.42
CA ASP A 262 -25.85 8.82 -9.81
C ASP A 262 -24.65 8.01 -10.30
N ASP A 263 -24.20 8.26 -11.52
CA ASP A 263 -23.06 7.54 -12.10
C ASP A 263 -21.70 8.02 -11.58
N LEU A 264 -21.68 9.17 -10.92
CA LEU A 264 -20.48 9.84 -10.36
C LEU A 264 -19.30 9.94 -11.36
N CYS A 265 -19.58 10.01 -12.67
CA CYS A 265 -18.55 10.26 -13.68
C CYS A 265 -17.89 11.62 -13.45
N GLY A 266 -16.55 11.65 -13.44
CA GLY A 266 -15.78 12.87 -13.19
C GLY A 266 -15.63 13.25 -11.71
N HIS A 267 -16.23 12.52 -10.78
CA HIS A 267 -16.06 12.73 -9.34
C HIS A 267 -14.87 11.92 -8.82
N ASP A 268 -14.10 12.50 -7.90
CA ASP A 268 -12.99 11.83 -7.23
C ASP A 268 -13.48 10.77 -6.24
N LYS A 269 -13.63 9.55 -6.72
CA LYS A 269 -14.14 8.42 -5.96
C LYS A 269 -13.22 8.02 -4.82
N PHE A 270 -11.90 8.26 -4.96
CA PHE A 270 -10.94 7.96 -3.91
C PHE A 270 -11.11 8.90 -2.72
N HIS A 271 -11.24 10.20 -2.99
CA HIS A 271 -11.50 11.18 -1.94
C HIS A 271 -12.92 11.01 -1.32
N MET A 272 -13.91 10.61 -2.12
CA MET A 272 -15.25 10.32 -1.58
C MET A 272 -15.24 9.14 -0.61
N MET A 273 -14.42 8.12 -0.85
CA MET A 273 -14.30 6.96 0.04
C MET A 273 -13.39 7.22 1.24
N HIS A 274 -12.33 7.99 1.04
CA HIS A 274 -11.28 8.26 2.00
C HIS A 274 -11.00 9.78 2.05
N PRO A 275 -11.91 10.58 2.64
CA PRO A 275 -11.85 12.04 2.59
C PRO A 275 -10.61 12.65 3.27
N ASP A 276 -10.00 11.93 4.20
CA ASP A 276 -8.81 12.35 4.94
C ASP A 276 -7.50 12.05 4.19
N THR A 277 -7.58 11.68 2.90
CA THR A 277 -6.40 11.33 2.09
C THR A 277 -6.16 12.32 0.97
N ASP A 278 -4.87 12.60 0.67
CA ASP A 278 -4.44 13.30 -0.55
C ASP A 278 -3.54 12.38 -1.39
N TRP A 279 -4.17 11.63 -2.30
CA TRP A 279 -3.43 10.76 -3.23
C TRP A 279 -2.59 11.54 -4.24
N LEU A 280 -3.00 12.77 -4.58
CA LEU A 280 -2.31 13.59 -5.57
C LEU A 280 -0.98 14.14 -5.01
N ALA A 281 -0.88 14.31 -3.70
CA ALA A 281 0.35 14.73 -3.03
C ALA A 281 1.52 13.78 -3.35
N GLY A 282 1.28 12.48 -3.33
CA GLY A 282 2.30 11.47 -3.68
C GLY A 282 2.79 11.59 -5.12
N LEU A 283 1.89 11.80 -6.07
CA LEU A 283 2.25 11.97 -7.48
C LEU A 283 3.04 13.28 -7.72
N ARG A 284 2.61 14.38 -7.08
CA ARG A 284 3.33 15.66 -7.16
C ARG A 284 4.74 15.56 -6.59
N HIS A 285 4.88 14.86 -5.47
CA HIS A 285 6.20 14.66 -4.88
C HIS A 285 7.08 13.75 -5.75
N ALA A 286 6.51 12.68 -6.30
CA ALA A 286 7.19 11.78 -7.24
C ALA A 286 7.72 12.51 -8.47
N GLU A 287 6.92 13.43 -9.03
CA GLU A 287 7.37 14.31 -10.12
C GLU A 287 8.47 15.28 -9.67
N LYS A 288 8.30 15.92 -8.51
CA LYS A 288 9.29 16.84 -7.92
C LYS A 288 10.67 16.20 -7.74
N ILE A 289 10.71 14.94 -7.31
CA ILE A 289 11.97 14.19 -7.08
C ILE A 289 12.51 13.51 -8.34
N GLY A 290 11.86 13.67 -9.49
CA GLY A 290 12.31 13.16 -10.78
C GLY A 290 12.09 11.65 -10.99
N LEU A 291 11.13 11.05 -10.29
CA LEU A 291 10.74 9.65 -10.51
C LEU A 291 9.99 9.47 -11.83
N GLY A 292 9.20 10.43 -12.24
CA GLY A 292 8.41 10.41 -13.47
C GLY A 292 7.66 11.73 -13.67
N ASN A 293 6.61 11.70 -14.50
CA ASN A 293 5.83 12.86 -14.87
C ASN A 293 4.34 12.56 -14.81
N MET A 294 3.50 13.48 -14.30
CA MET A 294 2.06 13.30 -14.28
C MET A 294 1.38 13.49 -15.66
N GLN A 295 2.08 14.08 -16.63
CA GLN A 295 1.57 14.21 -17.99
C GLN A 295 1.75 12.89 -18.74
N TYR A 296 0.73 12.45 -19.45
CA TYR A 296 0.75 11.22 -20.23
C TYR A 296 -0.05 11.34 -21.52
N GLU A 297 0.28 10.50 -22.47
CA GLU A 297 -0.54 10.24 -23.66
C GLU A 297 -1.03 8.79 -23.59
N LEU A 298 -2.34 8.58 -23.74
CA LEU A 298 -2.93 7.25 -23.72
C LEU A 298 -3.03 6.70 -25.14
N VAL A 299 -2.24 5.69 -25.44
CA VAL A 299 -2.26 4.99 -26.73
C VAL A 299 -2.97 3.66 -26.57
N LYS A 300 -4.05 3.47 -27.32
CA LYS A 300 -4.78 2.20 -27.36
C LYS A 300 -4.14 1.27 -28.38
N ILE A 301 -3.83 0.05 -27.96
CA ILE A 301 -3.25 -1.01 -28.79
C ILE A 301 -4.23 -2.17 -28.96
#